data_0f0f21e86aa3e6bc7f821f4112a9effe
#
_entry.id   0f0f21e86aa3e6bc7f821f4112a9effe
#
_cell.length_a   1.000
_cell.length_b   1.000
_cell.length_c   1.000
_cell.angle_alpha   90.00
_cell.angle_beta   90.00
_cell.angle_gamma   90.00
#
_symmetry.space_group_name_H-M   'P 1'
#
loop_
_entity.id
_entity.type
_entity.pdbx_description
1 polymer ?
#
loop_
_entity_poly.entity_id
_entity_poly.type
_entity_poly.pdbx_seq_one_letter_code
_entity_poly.pdbx_strand_id
1 'polypeptide(L)'
;MMKVFVPLVATATLAWSAALIAQAPVKSASVPPARFTDPDRVAKLTSSFGDIDRVFKEYAEREHIPGAVWGIIIDGRLAHVGVTGYRDVASKAPVDSGTVFRIASMTKSFTALAILKLRDEGKLSLDDLAEKWVPELAGLTYPTSDSPRLTIRHLMSHATGFPEDNPWGDQQLAVTDEEMSKMMRAGIPFSNAPGVAYEYSNYGFAILGRIVTKASGMPYGQYVEQSILRPLGMTSTTLEPRSVPAARLAQGYRWEDEQWKLEPQLPDGAFGSMGGMLTSARDLGVYVGMYLSAWPPHDGPETGPVKRSSMREMQQVQRPRPASVTRASNGALQLYNGGYAFGLGVSGDCNFAHIVAHSGGLPGFGSLMRWLPEYGVGIIAFGNRTYTNWAGPASDAFAIMLKTGGLVPRIPQPSAVLTARREAVSRLVMQWDNRLADSLAAVNLFLDRSRDRRKAEIEKLLAEVGPCRAGAGFDVVENALRGQWTMPCDRGALRVSITLAPTAPPTVQFFEVSRAPATPPPPRALCPNEP
;
A
#
# COMPACT_ATOMS: atom_id res chain seq x y z
N MET A 1 13.45 81.34 22.59
CA MET A 1 14.25 80.12 22.52
C MET A 1 13.37 78.97 23.03
N MET A 2 12.74 78.23 22.11
CA MET A 2 11.81 77.14 22.43
C MET A 2 12.48 75.82 22.00
N LYS A 3 12.84 74.99 22.96
CA LYS A 3 13.45 73.68 22.73
C LYS A 3 12.35 72.69 22.41
N VAL A 4 12.37 72.16 21.18
CA VAL A 4 11.50 71.05 20.75
C VAL A 4 12.13 69.73 21.18
N PHE A 5 11.41 68.97 22.01
CA PHE A 5 11.76 67.57 22.33
C PHE A 5 11.12 66.65 21.29
N VAL A 6 11.92 65.81 20.64
CA VAL A 6 11.48 64.72 19.77
C VAL A 6 11.60 63.42 20.57
N PRO A 7 10.53 62.63 20.74
CA PRO A 7 10.66 61.32 21.38
C PRO A 7 11.15 60.26 20.37
N LEU A 8 12.19 59.56 20.74
CA LEU A 8 12.71 58.40 20.03
C LEU A 8 11.78 57.22 20.31
N VAL A 9 11.07 56.74 19.30
CA VAL A 9 10.30 55.49 19.39
C VAL A 9 11.24 54.33 19.04
N ALA A 10 11.61 53.54 20.02
CA ALA A 10 12.35 52.28 19.84
C ALA A 10 11.38 51.17 19.41
N THR A 11 11.42 50.76 18.15
CA THR A 11 10.73 49.58 17.65
C THR A 11 11.53 48.33 18.03
N ALA A 12 11.06 47.59 19.02
CA ALA A 12 11.57 46.28 19.37
C ALA A 12 11.04 45.26 18.35
N THR A 13 11.89 44.79 17.45
CA THR A 13 11.63 43.65 16.57
C THR A 13 11.79 42.36 17.39
N LEU A 14 10.68 41.75 17.75
CA LEU A 14 10.66 40.36 18.27
C LEU A 14 10.99 39.39 17.12
N ALA A 15 12.23 38.95 17.06
CA ALA A 15 12.63 37.83 16.24
C ALA A 15 12.10 36.52 16.88
N TRP A 16 11.03 35.98 16.33
CA TRP A 16 10.60 34.61 16.65
C TRP A 16 11.60 33.63 16.02
N SER A 17 12.53 33.16 16.83
CA SER A 17 13.35 31.99 16.50
C SER A 17 12.45 30.77 16.53
N ALA A 18 12.02 30.28 15.36
CA ALA A 18 11.42 28.95 15.24
C ALA A 18 12.51 27.94 15.57
N ALA A 19 12.54 27.48 16.81
CA ALA A 19 13.36 26.33 17.19
C ALA A 19 12.80 25.12 16.43
N LEU A 20 13.54 24.66 15.42
CA LEU A 20 13.38 23.32 14.87
C LEU A 20 13.60 22.35 16.03
N ILE A 21 12.51 21.84 16.60
CA ILE A 21 12.57 20.71 17.54
C ILE A 21 13.02 19.52 16.70
N ALA A 22 14.33 19.29 16.63
CA ALA A 22 14.88 18.05 16.12
C ALA A 22 14.29 16.94 17.00
N GLN A 23 13.41 16.13 16.45
CA GLN A 23 12.91 14.96 17.14
C GLN A 23 14.10 14.10 17.53
N ALA A 24 14.21 13.77 18.83
CA ALA A 24 15.24 12.85 19.28
C ALA A 24 15.15 11.55 18.45
N PRO A 25 16.29 10.95 18.08
CA PRO A 25 16.27 9.73 17.31
C PRO A 25 15.47 8.66 18.05
N VAL A 26 14.49 8.07 17.35
CA VAL A 26 13.69 6.97 17.88
C VAL A 26 14.65 5.83 18.20
N LYS A 27 14.66 5.35 19.47
CA LYS A 27 15.42 4.15 19.83
C LYS A 27 14.85 2.98 19.04
N SER A 28 15.65 2.43 18.14
CA SER A 28 15.31 1.20 17.43
C SER A 28 15.28 0.03 18.42
N ALA A 29 14.17 -0.72 18.44
CA ALA A 29 14.17 -2.05 19.01
C ALA A 29 14.95 -2.96 18.05
N SER A 30 15.84 -3.82 18.56
CA SER A 30 16.64 -4.74 17.74
C SER A 30 15.78 -5.91 17.20
N VAL A 31 14.77 -5.59 16.40
CA VAL A 31 13.93 -6.55 15.69
C VAL A 31 14.38 -6.57 14.25
N PRO A 32 14.98 -7.67 13.77
CA PRO A 32 15.38 -7.78 12.37
C PRO A 32 14.16 -7.71 11.45
N PRO A 33 14.27 -7.06 10.27
CA PRO A 33 13.17 -7.03 9.32
C PRO A 33 12.87 -8.44 8.77
N ALA A 34 11.60 -8.68 8.44
CA ALA A 34 11.19 -9.90 7.74
C ALA A 34 11.93 -10.02 6.41
N ARG A 35 12.31 -11.23 6.02
CA ARG A 35 13.13 -11.50 4.83
C ARG A 35 12.65 -12.73 4.07
N PHE A 36 13.04 -12.81 2.80
CA PHE A 36 12.91 -14.02 2.00
C PHE A 36 14.03 -14.99 2.39
N THR A 37 13.70 -16.29 2.43
CA THR A 37 14.65 -17.35 2.81
C THR A 37 15.05 -18.25 1.65
N ASP A 38 14.29 -18.24 0.55
CA ASP A 38 14.59 -19.02 -0.65
C ASP A 38 15.61 -18.28 -1.52
N PRO A 39 16.85 -18.78 -1.67
CA PRO A 39 17.87 -18.15 -2.51
C PRO A 39 17.52 -18.18 -4.01
N ASP A 40 16.72 -19.16 -4.45
CA ASP A 40 16.33 -19.32 -5.85
C ASP A 40 15.02 -18.57 -6.19
N ARG A 41 14.46 -17.84 -5.23
CA ARG A 41 13.17 -17.15 -5.37
C ARG A 41 13.08 -16.31 -6.64
N VAL A 42 14.07 -15.48 -6.91
CA VAL A 42 14.06 -14.59 -8.09
C VAL A 42 14.09 -15.41 -9.38
N ALA A 43 14.95 -16.45 -9.46
CA ALA A 43 15.02 -17.33 -10.62
C ALA A 43 13.69 -18.05 -10.89
N LYS A 44 13.03 -18.55 -9.83
CA LYS A 44 11.69 -19.16 -9.93
C LYS A 44 10.66 -18.17 -10.46
N LEU A 45 10.64 -16.94 -9.95
CA LEU A 45 9.70 -15.89 -10.41
C LEU A 45 9.96 -15.51 -11.87
N THR A 46 11.21 -15.34 -12.26
CA THR A 46 11.56 -14.94 -13.64
C THR A 46 11.24 -16.03 -14.68
N SER A 47 11.23 -17.30 -14.31
CA SER A 47 10.84 -18.39 -15.21
C SER A 47 9.39 -18.28 -15.70
N SER A 48 8.55 -17.50 -15.05
CA SER A 48 7.13 -17.30 -15.42
C SER A 48 6.90 -16.20 -16.46
N PHE A 49 7.90 -15.40 -16.81
CA PHE A 49 7.71 -14.19 -17.64
C PHE A 49 7.09 -14.49 -19.01
N GLY A 50 7.52 -15.58 -19.67
CA GLY A 50 6.97 -15.98 -20.97
C GLY A 50 5.48 -16.32 -20.93
N ASP A 51 5.03 -17.00 -19.87
CA ASP A 51 3.61 -17.31 -19.67
C ASP A 51 2.79 -16.06 -19.35
N ILE A 52 3.37 -15.15 -18.57
CA ILE A 52 2.72 -13.86 -18.26
C ILE A 52 2.61 -13.01 -19.52
N ASP A 53 3.65 -12.92 -20.35
CA ASP A 53 3.62 -12.22 -21.64
C ASP A 53 2.49 -12.74 -22.54
N ARG A 54 2.31 -14.06 -22.58
CA ARG A 54 1.21 -14.66 -23.34
C ARG A 54 -0.15 -14.20 -22.83
N VAL A 55 -0.40 -14.22 -21.51
CA VAL A 55 -1.67 -13.76 -20.91
C VAL A 55 -1.98 -12.31 -21.29
N PHE A 56 -1.01 -11.41 -21.18
CA PHE A 56 -1.24 -10.00 -21.51
C PHE A 56 -1.45 -9.77 -23.01
N LYS A 57 -0.73 -10.47 -23.89
CA LYS A 57 -0.90 -10.38 -25.35
C LYS A 57 -2.25 -10.90 -25.79
N GLU A 58 -2.64 -12.11 -25.38
CA GLU A 58 -3.94 -12.70 -25.68
C GLU A 58 -5.09 -11.84 -25.17
N TYR A 59 -4.94 -11.23 -23.98
CA TYR A 59 -5.93 -10.29 -23.47
C TYR A 59 -6.01 -9.03 -24.34
N ALA A 60 -4.90 -8.44 -24.73
CA ALA A 60 -4.87 -7.25 -25.56
C ALA A 60 -5.51 -7.48 -26.94
N GLU A 61 -5.26 -8.64 -27.54
CA GLU A 61 -5.86 -9.05 -28.82
C GLU A 61 -7.38 -9.24 -28.67
N ARG A 62 -7.82 -10.02 -27.69
CA ARG A 62 -9.25 -10.29 -27.43
C ARG A 62 -10.06 -9.03 -27.16
N GLU A 63 -9.47 -8.09 -26.42
CA GLU A 63 -10.11 -6.84 -26.04
C GLU A 63 -9.89 -5.72 -27.06
N HIS A 64 -9.32 -5.98 -28.23
CA HIS A 64 -9.04 -4.99 -29.27
C HIS A 64 -8.25 -3.77 -28.74
N ILE A 65 -7.23 -4.01 -27.92
CA ILE A 65 -6.35 -2.95 -27.38
C ILE A 65 -5.28 -2.66 -28.44
N PRO A 66 -5.24 -1.43 -29.02
CA PRO A 66 -4.31 -1.15 -30.12
C PRO A 66 -2.84 -1.32 -29.72
N GLY A 67 -2.49 -0.90 -28.50
CA GLY A 67 -1.16 -1.00 -27.96
C GLY A 67 -1.15 -1.12 -26.45
N ALA A 68 -0.24 -1.93 -25.92
CA ALA A 68 -0.12 -2.17 -24.49
C ALA A 68 1.32 -2.35 -24.04
N VAL A 69 1.57 -2.01 -22.78
CA VAL A 69 2.81 -2.30 -22.06
C VAL A 69 2.47 -2.83 -20.66
N TRP A 70 3.20 -3.81 -20.20
CA TRP A 70 3.13 -4.30 -18.82
C TRP A 70 4.51 -4.47 -18.23
N GLY A 71 4.61 -4.41 -16.91
CA GLY A 71 5.86 -4.57 -16.20
C GLY A 71 5.71 -5.41 -14.94
N ILE A 72 6.74 -6.18 -14.61
CA ILE A 72 6.84 -6.98 -13.40
C ILE A 72 7.94 -6.39 -12.53
N ILE A 73 7.60 -6.05 -11.30
CA ILE A 73 8.50 -5.51 -10.29
C ILE A 73 8.82 -6.62 -9.29
N ILE A 74 10.10 -6.89 -9.04
CA ILE A 74 10.58 -7.82 -8.01
C ILE A 74 11.57 -7.09 -7.12
N ASP A 75 11.35 -7.14 -5.81
CA ASP A 75 12.20 -6.53 -4.79
C ASP A 75 12.53 -5.05 -5.06
N GLY A 76 11.51 -4.32 -5.50
CA GLY A 76 11.60 -2.87 -5.78
C GLY A 76 12.21 -2.50 -7.13
N ARG A 77 12.52 -3.47 -8.00
CA ARG A 77 13.10 -3.23 -9.32
C ARG A 77 12.19 -3.74 -10.44
N LEU A 78 12.07 -2.97 -11.50
CA LEU A 78 11.41 -3.42 -12.73
C LEU A 78 12.26 -4.55 -13.36
N ALA A 79 11.80 -5.78 -13.18
CA ALA A 79 12.52 -6.99 -13.58
C ALA A 79 12.19 -7.44 -15.00
N HIS A 80 10.99 -7.05 -15.51
CA HIS A 80 10.55 -7.42 -16.85
C HIS A 80 9.61 -6.34 -17.41
N VAL A 81 9.66 -6.16 -18.74
CA VAL A 81 8.73 -5.33 -19.51
C VAL A 81 8.30 -6.08 -20.75
N GLY A 82 7.00 -6.31 -20.90
CA GLY A 82 6.41 -6.81 -22.13
C GLY A 82 5.63 -5.70 -22.85
N VAL A 83 5.57 -5.80 -24.16
CA VAL A 83 4.88 -4.82 -25.03
C VAL A 83 4.14 -5.53 -26.16
N THR A 84 3.09 -4.89 -26.69
CA THR A 84 2.40 -5.35 -27.91
C THR A 84 1.75 -4.18 -28.63
N GLY A 85 1.56 -4.32 -29.94
CA GLY A 85 0.75 -3.42 -30.76
C GLY A 85 1.35 -2.03 -30.99
N TYR A 86 0.49 -1.04 -31.20
CA TYR A 86 0.84 0.27 -31.70
C TYR A 86 0.46 1.38 -30.72
N ARG A 87 1.40 2.30 -30.43
CA ARG A 87 1.11 3.55 -29.71
C ARG A 87 0.31 4.55 -30.57
N ASP A 88 0.42 4.41 -31.89
CA ASP A 88 -0.36 5.15 -32.88
C ASP A 88 -0.75 4.21 -34.04
N VAL A 89 -2.04 3.98 -34.18
CA VAL A 89 -2.61 3.06 -35.19
C VAL A 89 -2.44 3.61 -36.61
N ALA A 90 -2.60 4.93 -36.79
CA ALA A 90 -2.55 5.55 -38.11
C ALA A 90 -1.17 5.45 -38.75
N SER A 91 -0.12 5.71 -37.97
CA SER A 91 1.27 5.61 -38.43
C SER A 91 1.87 4.21 -38.25
N LYS A 92 1.14 3.27 -37.62
CA LYS A 92 1.64 1.95 -37.20
C LYS A 92 2.89 2.03 -36.33
N ALA A 93 3.04 3.11 -35.55
CA ALA A 93 4.16 3.28 -34.67
C ALA A 93 4.07 2.31 -33.48
N PRO A 94 5.07 1.41 -33.28
CA PRO A 94 4.96 0.36 -32.29
C PRO A 94 5.04 0.92 -30.86
N VAL A 95 4.43 0.21 -29.89
CA VAL A 95 4.70 0.41 -28.46
C VAL A 95 6.11 -0.08 -28.13
N ASP A 96 6.81 0.64 -27.27
CA ASP A 96 8.08 0.25 -26.66
C ASP A 96 8.05 0.54 -25.14
N SER A 97 9.12 0.13 -24.43
CA SER A 97 9.25 0.35 -22.96
C SER A 97 9.34 1.82 -22.56
N GLY A 98 9.64 2.71 -23.49
CA GLY A 98 9.69 4.17 -23.30
C GLY A 98 8.41 4.90 -23.67
N THR A 99 7.42 4.20 -24.22
CA THR A 99 6.13 4.78 -24.59
C THR A 99 5.41 5.31 -23.35
N VAL A 100 4.87 6.51 -23.45
CA VAL A 100 4.20 7.24 -22.37
C VAL A 100 2.69 7.15 -22.56
N PHE A 101 2.01 6.64 -21.55
CA PHE A 101 0.55 6.48 -21.53
C PHE A 101 -0.07 7.37 -20.47
N ARG A 102 -1.31 7.79 -20.68
CA ARG A 102 -2.12 8.39 -19.62
C ARG A 102 -2.56 7.30 -18.64
N ILE A 103 -2.36 7.56 -17.34
CA ILE A 103 -2.62 6.58 -16.27
C ILE A 103 -3.88 6.86 -15.47
N ALA A 104 -4.62 7.89 -15.85
CA ALA A 104 -5.92 8.20 -15.28
C ALA A 104 -5.89 8.22 -13.73
N SER A 105 -6.86 7.58 -13.09
CA SER A 105 -7.06 7.63 -11.63
C SER A 105 -5.91 7.10 -10.79
N MET A 106 -4.90 6.43 -11.35
CA MET A 106 -3.67 6.14 -10.60
C MET A 106 -2.97 7.43 -10.13
N THR A 107 -3.23 8.58 -10.78
CA THR A 107 -2.82 9.93 -10.36
C THR A 107 -3.20 10.21 -8.90
N LYS A 108 -4.34 9.69 -8.42
CA LYS A 108 -4.82 9.90 -7.06
C LYS A 108 -3.82 9.47 -5.99
N SER A 109 -3.05 8.43 -6.24
CA SER A 109 -2.00 8.00 -5.31
C SER A 109 -0.88 9.04 -5.18
N PHE A 110 -0.52 9.71 -6.26
CA PHE A 110 0.47 10.80 -6.24
C PHE A 110 -0.07 12.03 -5.50
N THR A 111 -1.36 12.33 -5.66
CA THR A 111 -2.03 13.41 -4.92
C THR A 111 -2.05 13.13 -3.43
N ALA A 112 -2.41 11.91 -3.04
CA ALA A 112 -2.39 11.48 -1.64
C ALA A 112 -0.97 11.52 -1.06
N LEU A 113 0.04 11.09 -1.84
CA LEU A 113 1.44 11.15 -1.44
C LEU A 113 1.92 12.60 -1.24
N ALA A 114 1.48 13.54 -2.09
CA ALA A 114 1.75 14.98 -1.95
C ALA A 114 1.15 15.56 -0.66
N ILE A 115 -0.08 15.20 -0.32
CA ILE A 115 -0.72 15.58 0.95
C ILE A 115 0.06 15.03 2.15
N LEU A 116 0.45 13.75 2.12
CA LEU A 116 1.21 13.14 3.21
C LEU A 116 2.60 13.77 3.37
N LYS A 117 3.25 14.14 2.26
CA LYS A 117 4.49 14.89 2.32
C LYS A 117 4.32 16.25 3.02
N LEU A 118 3.29 17.00 2.67
CA LEU A 118 2.97 18.29 3.31
C LEU A 118 2.63 18.10 4.80
N ARG A 119 1.91 17.02 5.16
CA ARG A 119 1.69 16.64 6.55
C ARG A 119 3.01 16.35 7.27
N ASP A 120 3.88 15.56 6.68
CA ASP A 120 5.17 15.17 7.27
C ASP A 120 6.11 16.37 7.45
N GLU A 121 5.92 17.43 6.65
CA GLU A 121 6.58 18.73 6.76
C GLU A 121 5.90 19.68 7.78
N GLY A 122 4.80 19.26 8.41
CA GLY A 122 4.05 20.06 9.37
C GLY A 122 3.24 21.21 8.77
N LYS A 123 3.02 21.22 7.44
CA LYS A 123 2.29 22.28 6.73
C LYS A 123 0.78 22.15 6.82
N LEU A 124 0.27 20.93 7.03
CA LEU A 124 -1.16 20.64 7.22
C LEU A 124 -1.37 19.45 8.15
N SER A 125 -2.60 19.28 8.63
CA SER A 125 -3.07 18.06 9.30
C SER A 125 -4.12 17.37 8.44
N LEU A 126 -4.18 16.03 8.46
CA LEU A 126 -5.24 15.30 7.76
C LEU A 126 -6.63 15.58 8.35
N ASP A 127 -6.69 16.02 9.59
CA ASP A 127 -7.90 16.37 10.29
C ASP A 127 -8.25 17.88 10.20
N ASP A 128 -7.45 18.66 9.48
CA ASP A 128 -7.83 20.02 9.08
C ASP A 128 -9.14 19.97 8.30
N LEU A 129 -10.04 20.92 8.60
CA LEU A 129 -11.23 21.12 7.78
C LEU A 129 -10.84 21.52 6.35
N ALA A 130 -11.45 20.89 5.37
CA ALA A 130 -11.15 21.16 3.95
C ALA A 130 -11.38 22.64 3.59
N GLU A 131 -12.40 23.27 4.16
CA GLU A 131 -12.72 24.69 3.95
C GLU A 131 -11.65 25.66 4.49
N LYS A 132 -10.80 25.27 5.43
CA LYS A 132 -9.64 26.05 5.86
C LYS A 132 -8.71 26.34 4.68
N TRP A 133 -8.61 25.39 3.77
CA TRP A 133 -7.74 25.47 2.58
C TRP A 133 -8.47 25.90 1.32
N VAL A 134 -9.76 25.54 1.22
CA VAL A 134 -10.65 25.82 0.07
C VAL A 134 -11.93 26.46 0.61
N PRO A 135 -11.93 27.81 0.83
CA PRO A 135 -13.04 28.52 1.47
C PRO A 135 -14.40 28.38 0.77
N GLU A 136 -14.40 28.06 -0.51
CA GLU A 136 -15.63 27.79 -1.28
C GLU A 136 -16.46 26.65 -0.70
N LEU A 137 -15.85 25.76 0.09
CA LEU A 137 -16.55 24.62 0.75
C LEU A 137 -17.29 25.03 2.03
N ALA A 138 -17.08 26.24 2.55
CA ALA A 138 -17.76 26.71 3.78
C ALA A 138 -19.28 26.80 3.62
N GLY A 139 -19.77 26.97 2.37
CA GLY A 139 -21.19 27.07 2.05
C GLY A 139 -21.90 25.75 1.80
N LEU A 140 -21.25 24.58 2.01
CA LEU A 140 -21.86 23.28 1.75
C LEU A 140 -23.04 23.01 2.71
N THR A 141 -24.14 22.50 2.16
CA THR A 141 -25.30 22.03 2.91
C THR A 141 -25.16 20.55 3.19
N TYR A 142 -24.88 20.17 4.43
CA TYR A 142 -24.70 18.79 4.83
C TYR A 142 -26.02 18.03 4.96
N PRO A 143 -26.03 16.67 4.82
CA PRO A 143 -27.25 15.86 4.84
C PRO A 143 -28.06 15.94 6.12
N THR A 144 -27.38 16.06 7.27
CA THR A 144 -28.01 16.15 8.61
C THR A 144 -27.31 17.19 9.47
N SER A 145 -27.98 17.69 10.50
CA SER A 145 -27.43 18.70 11.42
C SER A 145 -26.27 18.19 12.27
N ASP A 146 -26.14 16.88 12.44
CA ASP A 146 -25.04 16.21 13.15
C ASP A 146 -23.95 15.67 12.21
N SER A 147 -24.03 15.93 10.90
CA SER A 147 -22.99 15.55 9.94
C SER A 147 -21.64 16.19 10.33
N PRO A 148 -20.55 15.42 10.37
CA PRO A 148 -19.24 16.00 10.54
C PRO A 148 -18.85 16.85 9.34
N ARG A 149 -18.09 17.93 9.57
CA ARG A 149 -17.56 18.76 8.48
C ARG A 149 -16.46 18.00 7.73
N LEU A 150 -16.30 18.31 6.45
CA LEU A 150 -15.29 17.67 5.60
C LEU A 150 -13.86 17.95 6.08
N THR A 151 -13.07 16.89 6.21
CA THR A 151 -11.62 16.97 6.46
C THR A 151 -10.83 16.50 5.26
N ILE A 152 -9.52 16.80 5.25
CA ILE A 152 -8.58 16.27 4.24
C ILE A 152 -8.61 14.73 4.24
N ARG A 153 -8.71 14.11 5.41
CA ARG A 153 -8.81 12.64 5.56
C ARG A 153 -10.02 12.07 4.84
N HIS A 154 -11.17 12.71 4.92
CA HIS A 154 -12.39 12.30 4.20
C HIS A 154 -12.18 12.34 2.67
N LEU A 155 -11.54 13.41 2.16
CA LEU A 155 -11.21 13.54 0.75
C LEU A 155 -10.25 12.44 0.27
N MET A 156 -9.19 12.15 1.03
CA MET A 156 -8.17 11.16 0.67
C MET A 156 -8.68 9.72 0.64
N SER A 157 -9.74 9.41 1.40
CA SER A 157 -10.26 8.06 1.60
C SER A 157 -11.62 7.80 0.95
N HIS A 158 -12.08 8.69 0.07
CA HIS A 158 -13.42 8.61 -0.54
C HIS A 158 -14.55 8.47 0.49
N ALA A 159 -14.43 9.21 1.57
CA ALA A 159 -15.39 9.26 2.67
C ALA A 159 -16.10 10.62 2.78
N THR A 160 -16.11 11.39 1.70
CA THR A 160 -16.72 12.73 1.66
C THR A 160 -18.23 12.69 1.76
N GLY A 161 -18.86 11.61 1.33
CA GLY A 161 -20.29 11.54 1.10
C GLY A 161 -20.74 12.20 -0.21
N PHE A 162 -19.82 12.70 -1.05
CA PHE A 162 -20.16 13.15 -2.40
C PHE A 162 -20.60 11.95 -3.24
N PRO A 163 -21.53 12.12 -4.20
CA PRO A 163 -21.94 11.03 -5.06
C PRO A 163 -20.79 10.49 -5.91
N GLU A 164 -20.90 9.22 -6.28
CA GLU A 164 -20.01 8.62 -7.26
C GLU A 164 -20.10 9.39 -8.58
N ASP A 165 -18.95 9.79 -9.12
CA ASP A 165 -18.86 10.74 -10.21
C ASP A 165 -17.97 10.28 -11.38
N ASN A 166 -17.75 8.95 -11.55
CA ASN A 166 -16.78 8.47 -12.52
C ASN A 166 -17.04 8.95 -13.94
N PRO A 167 -18.06 8.61 -14.70
CA PRO A 167 -18.09 9.04 -16.10
C PRO A 167 -18.14 10.55 -16.26
N TRP A 168 -18.74 11.27 -15.29
CA TRP A 168 -18.79 12.73 -15.31
C TRP A 168 -17.43 13.34 -15.03
N GLY A 169 -16.76 12.91 -13.95
CA GLY A 169 -15.47 13.44 -13.51
C GLY A 169 -14.37 13.27 -14.55
N ASP A 170 -14.37 12.13 -15.24
CA ASP A 170 -13.39 11.82 -16.28
C ASP A 170 -13.39 12.81 -17.45
N GLN A 171 -14.50 13.50 -17.68
CA GLN A 171 -14.63 14.55 -18.69
C GLN A 171 -14.23 15.95 -18.19
N GLN A 172 -13.92 16.11 -16.88
CA GLN A 172 -13.68 17.40 -16.27
C GLN A 172 -12.19 17.79 -16.21
N LEU A 173 -11.25 16.99 -16.74
CA LEU A 173 -9.82 17.25 -16.62
C LEU A 173 -9.44 18.69 -16.97
N ALA A 174 -10.01 19.23 -18.05
CA ALA A 174 -9.72 20.55 -18.61
C ALA A 174 -10.38 21.74 -17.88
N VAL A 175 -11.26 21.48 -16.89
CA VAL A 175 -11.94 22.53 -16.13
C VAL A 175 -10.93 23.48 -15.51
N THR A 176 -11.15 24.79 -15.66
CA THR A 176 -10.30 25.82 -15.09
C THR A 176 -10.50 25.97 -13.58
N ASP A 177 -9.53 26.59 -12.91
CA ASP A 177 -9.66 26.89 -11.47
C ASP A 177 -10.86 27.79 -11.14
N GLU A 178 -11.20 28.72 -12.05
CA GLU A 178 -12.35 29.61 -11.89
C GLU A 178 -13.66 28.84 -12.02
N GLU A 179 -13.79 27.99 -13.03
CA GLU A 179 -14.96 27.13 -13.23
C GLU A 179 -15.15 26.18 -12.05
N MET A 180 -14.09 25.53 -11.56
CA MET A 180 -14.14 24.69 -10.38
C MET A 180 -14.58 25.49 -9.14
N SER A 181 -14.10 26.72 -8.94
CA SER A 181 -14.56 27.59 -7.86
C SER A 181 -16.04 27.94 -7.97
N LYS A 182 -16.52 28.19 -9.20
CA LYS A 182 -17.95 28.45 -9.47
C LYS A 182 -18.79 27.22 -9.14
N MET A 183 -18.34 26.03 -9.55
CA MET A 183 -19.01 24.76 -9.24
C MET A 183 -19.12 24.54 -7.72
N MET A 184 -18.05 24.75 -6.96
CA MET A 184 -18.06 24.59 -5.50
C MET A 184 -18.99 25.59 -4.81
N ARG A 185 -19.02 26.85 -5.25
CA ARG A 185 -19.96 27.86 -4.69
C ARG A 185 -21.41 27.58 -5.04
N ALA A 186 -21.69 26.92 -6.15
CA ALA A 186 -23.03 26.46 -6.50
C ALA A 186 -23.53 25.32 -5.60
N GLY A 187 -22.64 24.70 -4.85
CA GLY A 187 -22.90 23.58 -3.95
C GLY A 187 -22.54 22.23 -4.57
N ILE A 188 -22.16 21.30 -3.72
CA ILE A 188 -21.91 19.91 -4.07
C ILE A 188 -22.95 19.06 -3.32
N PRO A 189 -23.77 18.26 -4.01
CA PRO A 189 -24.75 17.40 -3.36
C PRO A 189 -24.04 16.28 -2.58
N PHE A 190 -24.70 15.76 -1.56
CA PHE A 190 -24.25 14.62 -0.79
C PHE A 190 -25.18 13.43 -1.04
N SER A 191 -24.63 12.26 -1.26
CA SER A 191 -25.34 10.97 -1.25
C SER A 191 -25.36 10.35 0.15
N ASN A 192 -24.34 10.66 0.97
CA ASN A 192 -24.18 10.19 2.34
C ASN A 192 -23.62 11.30 3.24
N ALA A 193 -23.74 11.16 4.56
CA ALA A 193 -22.99 12.00 5.48
C ALA A 193 -21.49 11.69 5.41
N PRO A 194 -20.60 12.70 5.56
CA PRO A 194 -19.16 12.46 5.57
C PRO A 194 -18.76 11.43 6.64
N GLY A 195 -17.85 10.54 6.28
CA GLY A 195 -17.34 9.51 7.17
C GLY A 195 -18.22 8.26 7.30
N VAL A 196 -19.43 8.22 6.74
CA VAL A 196 -20.35 7.07 6.88
C VAL A 196 -20.02 5.95 5.92
N ALA A 197 -19.89 6.25 4.63
CA ALA A 197 -19.69 5.25 3.58
C ALA A 197 -18.48 5.56 2.69
N TYR A 198 -18.00 4.54 2.00
CA TYR A 198 -17.11 4.71 0.85
C TYR A 198 -17.95 5.09 -0.37
N GLU A 199 -17.60 6.20 -1.00
CA GLU A 199 -18.18 6.60 -2.28
C GLU A 199 -17.13 7.32 -3.11
N TYR A 200 -16.79 6.74 -4.26
CA TYR A 200 -15.68 7.22 -5.09
C TYR A 200 -15.97 8.61 -5.66
N SER A 201 -15.06 9.56 -5.46
CA SER A 201 -15.23 10.92 -5.95
C SER A 201 -13.97 11.46 -6.60
N ASN A 202 -14.03 11.73 -7.89
CA ASN A 202 -13.03 12.49 -8.64
C ASN A 202 -12.98 13.94 -8.16
N TYR A 203 -14.15 14.51 -7.89
CA TYR A 203 -14.25 15.87 -7.37
C TYR A 203 -13.49 16.04 -6.04
N GLY A 204 -13.60 15.06 -5.14
CA GLY A 204 -12.85 15.06 -3.88
C GLY A 204 -11.34 15.14 -4.11
N PHE A 205 -10.81 14.43 -5.10
CA PHE A 205 -9.39 14.49 -5.45
C PHE A 205 -8.98 15.75 -6.21
N ALA A 206 -9.88 16.36 -6.98
CA ALA A 206 -9.65 17.70 -7.54
C ALA A 206 -9.51 18.75 -6.43
N ILE A 207 -10.34 18.69 -5.38
CA ILE A 207 -10.23 19.53 -4.19
C ILE A 207 -8.88 19.29 -3.48
N LEU A 208 -8.39 18.05 -3.36
CA LEU A 208 -7.07 17.76 -2.79
C LEU A 208 -5.94 18.42 -3.59
N GLY A 209 -6.02 18.45 -4.92
CA GLY A 209 -5.07 19.16 -5.78
C GLY A 209 -5.00 20.65 -5.44
N ARG A 210 -6.14 21.28 -5.22
CA ARG A 210 -6.20 22.69 -4.78
C ARG A 210 -5.63 22.86 -3.37
N ILE A 211 -5.86 21.93 -2.45
CA ILE A 211 -5.25 21.94 -1.10
C ILE A 211 -3.73 21.86 -1.22
N VAL A 212 -3.19 20.97 -2.07
CA VAL A 212 -1.74 20.89 -2.32
C VAL A 212 -1.20 22.25 -2.80
N THR A 213 -1.87 22.90 -3.76
CA THR A 213 -1.48 24.23 -4.25
C THR A 213 -1.44 25.25 -3.12
N LYS A 214 -2.47 25.31 -2.29
CA LYS A 214 -2.56 26.28 -1.17
C LYS A 214 -1.55 26.01 -0.06
N ALA A 215 -1.37 24.76 0.34
CA ALA A 215 -0.48 24.38 1.44
C ALA A 215 1.01 24.43 1.03
N SER A 216 1.33 24.19 -0.25
CA SER A 216 2.70 24.27 -0.76
C SER A 216 3.11 25.67 -1.21
N GLY A 217 2.15 26.52 -1.59
CA GLY A 217 2.40 27.80 -2.25
C GLY A 217 2.81 27.68 -3.72
N MET A 218 2.69 26.49 -4.32
CA MET A 218 3.04 26.19 -5.72
C MET A 218 1.88 25.56 -6.46
N PRO A 219 1.72 25.74 -7.78
CA PRO A 219 0.77 24.98 -8.59
C PRO A 219 0.94 23.47 -8.37
N TYR A 220 -0.16 22.73 -8.30
CA TYR A 220 -0.18 21.29 -8.00
C TYR A 220 0.83 20.49 -8.85
N GLY A 221 0.79 20.65 -10.17
CA GLY A 221 1.68 19.92 -11.08
C GLY A 221 3.16 20.21 -10.81
N GLN A 222 3.51 21.47 -10.57
CA GLN A 222 4.87 21.88 -10.24
C GLN A 222 5.32 21.28 -8.89
N TYR A 223 4.46 21.28 -7.88
CA TYR A 223 4.78 20.69 -6.58
C TYR A 223 5.04 19.19 -6.70
N VAL A 224 4.17 18.45 -7.38
CA VAL A 224 4.34 16.99 -7.59
C VAL A 224 5.63 16.72 -8.37
N GLU A 225 5.89 17.46 -9.44
CA GLU A 225 7.12 17.32 -10.23
C GLU A 225 8.38 17.51 -9.37
N GLN A 226 8.47 18.63 -8.66
CA GLN A 226 9.67 18.99 -7.91
C GLN A 226 9.86 18.16 -6.65
N SER A 227 8.76 17.82 -5.96
CA SER A 227 8.81 17.22 -4.63
C SER A 227 8.71 15.70 -4.64
N ILE A 228 8.23 15.09 -5.73
CA ILE A 228 8.01 13.63 -5.84
C ILE A 228 8.72 13.07 -7.06
N LEU A 229 8.39 13.55 -8.28
CA LEU A 229 8.86 12.91 -9.51
C LEU A 229 10.37 13.07 -9.72
N ARG A 230 10.92 14.27 -9.58
CA ARG A 230 12.36 14.52 -9.71
C ARG A 230 13.21 13.74 -8.69
N PRO A 231 12.88 13.74 -7.38
CA PRO A 231 13.61 12.94 -6.40
C PRO A 231 13.60 11.43 -6.69
N LEU A 232 12.56 10.93 -7.34
CA LEU A 232 12.45 9.53 -7.77
C LEU A 232 13.11 9.25 -9.12
N GLY A 233 13.56 10.28 -9.86
CA GLY A 233 14.11 10.13 -11.21
C GLY A 233 13.05 9.74 -12.26
N MET A 234 11.78 10.09 -12.04
CA MET A 234 10.64 9.81 -12.93
C MET A 234 10.55 10.85 -14.04
N THR A 235 11.52 10.85 -14.93
CA THR A 235 11.72 11.88 -15.96
C THR A 235 10.77 11.80 -17.15
N SER A 236 10.00 10.71 -17.27
CA SER A 236 8.98 10.49 -18.31
C SER A 236 7.57 10.65 -17.78
N THR A 237 7.42 11.21 -16.56
CA THR A 237 6.14 11.38 -15.89
C THR A 237 5.77 12.86 -15.81
N THR A 238 4.56 13.21 -16.25
CA THR A 238 4.08 14.60 -16.31
C THR A 238 2.55 14.67 -16.27
N LEU A 239 2.00 15.84 -15.97
CA LEU A 239 0.58 16.16 -16.14
C LEU A 239 0.30 16.84 -17.49
N GLU A 240 1.33 17.39 -18.14
CA GLU A 240 1.20 18.17 -19.38
C GLU A 240 1.49 17.30 -20.62
N PRO A 241 0.46 16.87 -21.38
CA PRO A 241 0.66 16.02 -22.56
C PRO A 241 1.59 16.62 -23.61
N ARG A 242 1.58 17.96 -23.75
CA ARG A 242 2.40 18.67 -24.74
C ARG A 242 3.90 18.65 -24.42
N SER A 243 4.27 18.33 -23.16
CA SER A 243 5.67 18.16 -22.76
C SER A 243 6.24 16.80 -23.17
N VAL A 244 5.39 15.84 -23.53
CA VAL A 244 5.81 14.51 -24.00
C VAL A 244 6.15 14.58 -25.47
N PRO A 245 7.36 14.16 -25.90
CA PRO A 245 7.69 14.07 -27.33
C PRO A 245 6.68 13.21 -28.08
N ALA A 246 6.15 13.68 -29.21
CA ALA A 246 5.14 12.97 -30.01
C ALA A 246 5.57 11.53 -30.37
N ALA A 247 6.87 11.33 -30.58
CA ALA A 247 7.43 9.99 -30.85
C ALA A 247 7.34 9.02 -29.68
N ARG A 248 6.99 9.47 -28.48
CA ARG A 248 6.83 8.65 -27.27
C ARG A 248 5.41 8.62 -26.74
N LEU A 249 4.55 9.53 -27.16
CA LEU A 249 3.18 9.66 -26.65
C LEU A 249 2.27 8.62 -27.32
N ALA A 250 1.56 7.82 -26.52
CA ALA A 250 0.51 6.95 -27.01
C ALA A 250 -0.73 7.78 -27.36
N GLN A 251 -1.34 7.50 -28.53
CA GLN A 251 -2.66 8.00 -28.90
C GLN A 251 -3.74 7.12 -28.28
N GLY A 252 -4.79 7.73 -27.75
CA GLY A 252 -5.92 7.02 -27.14
C GLY A 252 -7.00 6.66 -28.16
N TYR A 253 -7.64 5.51 -27.98
CA TYR A 253 -8.67 5.03 -28.89
C TYR A 253 -9.88 4.48 -28.13
N ARG A 254 -11.07 4.54 -28.76
CA ARG A 254 -12.21 3.70 -28.41
C ARG A 254 -12.43 2.66 -29.51
N TRP A 255 -12.92 1.48 -29.12
CA TRP A 255 -13.33 0.44 -30.05
C TRP A 255 -14.85 0.55 -30.26
N GLU A 256 -15.26 0.87 -31.48
CA GLU A 256 -16.65 1.09 -31.84
C GLU A 256 -16.84 0.77 -33.35
N ASP A 257 -17.90 0.10 -33.71
CA ASP A 257 -18.20 -0.33 -35.10
C ASP A 257 -17.04 -1.13 -35.73
N GLU A 258 -16.42 -2.03 -34.96
CA GLU A 258 -15.24 -2.84 -35.34
C GLU A 258 -14.02 -2.01 -35.78
N GLN A 259 -13.89 -0.80 -35.29
CA GLN A 259 -12.81 0.12 -35.63
C GLN A 259 -12.25 0.84 -34.39
N TRP A 260 -10.96 1.15 -34.44
CA TRP A 260 -10.33 2.06 -33.48
C TRP A 260 -10.61 3.51 -33.91
N LYS A 261 -11.41 4.21 -33.12
CA LYS A 261 -11.67 5.63 -33.30
C LYS A 261 -10.79 6.42 -32.35
N LEU A 262 -10.06 7.40 -32.88
CA LEU A 262 -9.16 8.25 -32.09
C LEU A 262 -9.95 9.05 -31.03
N GLU A 263 -9.46 9.04 -29.80
CA GLU A 263 -9.96 9.88 -28.72
C GLU A 263 -9.08 11.15 -28.59
N PRO A 264 -9.69 12.32 -28.36
CA PRO A 264 -8.91 13.54 -28.17
C PRO A 264 -8.09 13.48 -26.87
N GLN A 265 -6.89 14.01 -26.91
CA GLN A 265 -6.09 14.22 -25.71
C GLN A 265 -6.73 15.30 -24.84
N LEU A 266 -7.14 14.95 -23.63
CA LEU A 266 -7.68 15.91 -22.66
C LEU A 266 -6.52 16.74 -22.07
N PRO A 267 -6.57 18.09 -22.13
CA PRO A 267 -5.55 18.92 -21.48
C PRO A 267 -5.64 18.82 -19.95
N ASP A 268 -4.57 19.25 -19.28
CA ASP A 268 -4.57 19.37 -17.83
C ASP A 268 -5.34 20.62 -17.37
N GLY A 269 -5.97 20.55 -16.20
CA GLY A 269 -6.73 21.61 -15.56
C GLY A 269 -6.93 21.36 -14.08
N ALA A 270 -7.94 21.98 -13.48
CA ALA A 270 -8.20 21.88 -12.03
C ALA A 270 -8.52 20.46 -11.56
N PHE A 271 -9.00 19.58 -12.45
CA PHE A 271 -9.22 18.16 -12.18
C PHE A 271 -8.00 17.28 -12.51
N GLY A 272 -6.88 17.84 -12.93
CA GLY A 272 -5.67 17.08 -13.24
C GLY A 272 -5.17 16.18 -12.10
N SER A 273 -5.33 16.63 -10.86
CA SER A 273 -4.94 15.89 -9.66
C SER A 273 -5.73 14.59 -9.41
N MET A 274 -6.88 14.40 -10.05
CA MET A 274 -7.65 13.18 -9.94
C MET A 274 -7.30 12.13 -11.01
N GLY A 275 -6.71 12.55 -12.18
CA GLY A 275 -6.56 11.64 -13.31
C GLY A 275 -5.67 12.11 -14.46
N GLY A 276 -5.00 13.26 -14.37
CA GLY A 276 -4.31 13.90 -15.48
C GLY A 276 -2.92 13.34 -15.83
N MET A 277 -2.34 12.48 -15.01
CA MET A 277 -0.93 12.09 -15.16
C MET A 277 -0.67 11.14 -16.35
N LEU A 278 0.49 11.35 -16.98
CA LEU A 278 1.07 10.47 -17.99
C LEU A 278 2.38 9.90 -17.45
N THR A 279 2.70 8.65 -17.80
CA THR A 279 3.95 8.01 -17.34
C THR A 279 4.38 6.88 -18.28
N SER A 280 5.62 6.41 -18.11
CA SER A 280 6.18 5.21 -18.75
C SER A 280 6.19 4.02 -17.79
N ALA A 281 6.33 2.81 -18.31
CA ALA A 281 6.48 1.60 -17.49
C ALA A 281 7.70 1.67 -16.57
N ARG A 282 8.81 2.27 -17.03
CA ARG A 282 10.02 2.46 -16.23
C ARG A 282 9.73 3.32 -14.99
N ASP A 283 9.14 4.48 -15.19
CA ASP A 283 8.89 5.44 -14.10
C ASP A 283 7.88 4.89 -13.10
N LEU A 284 6.79 4.26 -13.57
CA LEU A 284 5.83 3.65 -12.67
C LEU A 284 6.41 2.43 -11.93
N GLY A 285 7.34 1.70 -12.55
CA GLY A 285 8.10 0.64 -11.88
C GLY A 285 8.91 1.16 -10.70
N VAL A 286 9.56 2.34 -10.84
CA VAL A 286 10.24 3.03 -9.73
C VAL A 286 9.26 3.42 -8.63
N TYR A 287 8.09 3.95 -9.00
CA TYR A 287 7.05 4.36 -8.06
C TYR A 287 6.51 3.19 -7.23
N VAL A 288 6.15 2.08 -7.85
CA VAL A 288 5.71 0.86 -7.16
C VAL A 288 6.86 0.27 -6.33
N GLY A 289 8.10 0.29 -6.86
CA GLY A 289 9.31 -0.14 -6.15
C GLY A 289 9.52 0.62 -4.84
N MET A 290 9.22 1.91 -4.81
CA MET A 290 9.28 2.74 -3.60
C MET A 290 8.32 2.23 -2.52
N TYR A 291 7.07 1.87 -2.86
CA TYR A 291 6.11 1.30 -1.91
C TYR A 291 6.54 -0.08 -1.40
N LEU A 292 7.04 -0.93 -2.28
CA LEU A 292 7.56 -2.25 -1.91
C LEU A 292 8.78 -2.14 -0.97
N SER A 293 9.63 -1.13 -1.15
CA SER A 293 10.78 -0.88 -0.29
C SER A 293 10.39 -0.35 1.10
N ALA A 294 9.23 0.30 1.22
CA ALA A 294 8.72 0.77 2.52
C ALA A 294 8.19 -0.36 3.40
N TRP A 295 7.99 -1.55 2.86
CA TRP A 295 7.43 -2.72 3.51
C TRP A 295 8.43 -3.88 3.55
N PRO A 296 8.60 -4.59 4.67
CA PRO A 296 8.08 -4.32 6.00
C PRO A 296 8.78 -3.12 6.67
N PRO A 297 8.35 -2.69 7.87
CA PRO A 297 9.11 -1.69 8.65
C PRO A 297 10.55 -2.14 8.85
N HIS A 298 11.50 -1.23 8.65
CA HIS A 298 12.93 -1.50 8.82
C HIS A 298 13.69 -0.21 9.17
N ASP A 299 14.85 -0.37 9.82
CA ASP A 299 15.78 0.71 10.07
C ASP A 299 16.55 1.11 8.81
N GLY A 300 17.20 2.25 8.86
CA GLY A 300 18.00 2.80 7.78
C GLY A 300 17.54 4.20 7.37
N PRO A 301 18.30 4.88 6.53
CA PRO A 301 18.00 6.26 6.13
C PRO A 301 16.71 6.35 5.32
N GLU A 302 15.99 7.44 5.51
CA GLU A 302 14.85 7.82 4.66
C GLU A 302 15.41 8.44 3.37
N THR A 303 15.42 7.67 2.29
CA THR A 303 16.00 8.10 0.99
C THR A 303 14.95 8.54 -0.02
N GLY A 304 13.67 8.29 0.25
CA GLY A 304 12.55 8.68 -0.62
C GLY A 304 12.03 10.09 -0.36
N PRO A 305 11.17 10.62 -1.24
CA PRO A 305 10.57 11.94 -1.09
C PRO A 305 9.57 12.03 0.07
N VAL A 306 9.05 10.90 0.56
CA VAL A 306 8.06 10.78 1.64
C VAL A 306 8.53 9.72 2.63
N LYS A 307 8.21 9.87 3.90
CA LYS A 307 8.57 8.92 4.94
C LYS A 307 8.00 7.53 4.64
N ARG A 308 8.80 6.48 4.88
CA ARG A 308 8.34 5.08 4.72
C ARG A 308 7.11 4.77 5.58
N SER A 309 7.01 5.37 6.78
CA SER A 309 5.83 5.23 7.64
C SER A 309 4.56 5.76 6.97
N SER A 310 4.64 6.90 6.29
CA SER A 310 3.53 7.49 5.54
C SER A 310 3.13 6.65 4.33
N MET A 311 4.12 6.10 3.61
CA MET A 311 3.86 5.15 2.52
C MET A 311 3.21 3.85 3.01
N ARG A 312 3.56 3.36 4.21
CA ARG A 312 2.88 2.20 4.83
C ARG A 312 1.45 2.54 5.25
N GLU A 313 1.19 3.75 5.73
CA GLU A 313 -0.15 4.23 6.05
C GLU A 313 -1.06 4.26 4.80
N MET A 314 -0.52 4.64 3.64
CA MET A 314 -1.23 4.56 2.35
C MET A 314 -1.58 3.12 1.93
N GLN A 315 -0.96 2.11 2.49
CA GLN A 315 -1.19 0.70 2.20
C GLN A 315 -2.10 0.03 3.25
N GLN A 316 -2.83 0.81 4.05
CA GLN A 316 -3.75 0.32 5.08
C GLN A 316 -5.15 0.88 4.87
N VAL A 317 -6.17 0.04 5.04
CA VAL A 317 -7.58 0.44 4.85
C VAL A 317 -7.94 1.58 5.80
N GLN A 318 -8.39 2.69 5.23
CA GLN A 318 -8.93 3.85 5.95
C GLN A 318 -10.45 3.87 5.93
N ARG A 319 -11.04 3.44 4.81
CA ARG A 319 -12.49 3.30 4.65
C ARG A 319 -12.80 1.88 4.18
N PRO A 320 -13.38 1.04 5.05
CA PRO A 320 -13.74 -0.32 4.67
C PRO A 320 -14.89 -0.34 3.65
N ARG A 321 -14.89 -1.36 2.82
CA ARG A 321 -16.00 -1.73 1.93
C ARG A 321 -16.60 -3.06 2.40
N PRO A 322 -17.87 -3.33 2.12
CA PRO A 322 -18.47 -4.61 2.47
C PRO A 322 -17.65 -5.79 1.95
N ALA A 323 -17.37 -6.74 2.80
CA ALA A 323 -16.77 -8.01 2.38
C ALA A 323 -17.79 -8.80 1.55
N SER A 324 -17.31 -9.54 0.58
CA SER A 324 -18.16 -10.41 -0.24
C SER A 324 -17.50 -11.74 -0.52
N VAL A 325 -18.33 -12.77 -0.61
CA VAL A 325 -17.93 -14.10 -1.07
C VAL A 325 -18.84 -14.46 -2.25
N THR A 326 -18.22 -14.73 -3.38
CA THR A 326 -18.91 -15.11 -4.61
C THR A 326 -18.32 -16.40 -5.17
N ARG A 327 -18.94 -16.98 -6.18
CA ARG A 327 -18.37 -18.09 -6.92
C ARG A 327 -18.07 -17.66 -8.36
N ALA A 328 -16.88 -18.01 -8.83
CA ALA A 328 -16.53 -17.91 -10.24
C ALA A 328 -17.34 -18.90 -11.08
N SER A 329 -17.33 -18.75 -12.40
CA SER A 329 -18.03 -19.65 -13.33
C SER A 329 -17.55 -21.11 -13.25
N ASN A 330 -16.30 -21.34 -12.82
CA ASN A 330 -15.73 -22.67 -12.56
C ASN A 330 -16.04 -23.22 -11.16
N GLY A 331 -16.89 -22.55 -10.35
CA GLY A 331 -17.28 -22.96 -9.01
C GLY A 331 -16.32 -22.52 -7.89
N ALA A 332 -15.12 -22.01 -8.21
CA ALA A 332 -14.15 -21.59 -7.21
C ALA A 332 -14.66 -20.41 -6.37
N LEU A 333 -14.38 -20.43 -5.07
CA LEU A 333 -14.69 -19.32 -4.18
C LEU A 333 -13.83 -18.10 -4.51
N GLN A 334 -14.48 -16.95 -4.53
CA GLN A 334 -13.85 -15.63 -4.64
C GLN A 334 -14.19 -14.83 -3.39
N LEU A 335 -13.20 -14.58 -2.57
CA LEU A 335 -13.29 -13.70 -1.41
C LEU A 335 -12.82 -12.31 -1.81
N TYR A 336 -13.57 -11.31 -1.41
CA TYR A 336 -13.10 -9.93 -1.33
C TYR A 336 -13.30 -9.42 0.09
N ASN A 337 -12.24 -8.91 0.69
CA ASN A 337 -12.30 -8.08 1.88
C ASN A 337 -11.37 -6.88 1.68
N GLY A 338 -11.69 -5.74 2.26
CA GLY A 338 -10.80 -4.59 2.12
C GLY A 338 -11.54 -3.26 2.09
N GLY A 339 -10.95 -2.29 1.42
CA GLY A 339 -11.49 -0.95 1.32
C GLY A 339 -10.56 -0.01 0.56
N TYR A 340 -10.74 1.28 0.82
CA TYR A 340 -9.89 2.31 0.27
C TYR A 340 -8.98 2.88 1.36
N ALA A 341 -7.74 3.08 1.02
CA ALA A 341 -6.71 3.71 1.83
C ALA A 341 -6.60 5.20 1.46
N PHE A 342 -5.40 5.76 1.43
CA PHE A 342 -5.17 7.11 0.91
C PHE A 342 -4.69 7.04 -0.54
N GLY A 343 -5.62 7.25 -1.47
CA GLY A 343 -5.33 7.22 -2.91
C GLY A 343 -5.01 5.82 -3.46
N LEU A 344 -5.26 4.76 -2.72
CA LEU A 344 -5.01 3.36 -3.07
C LEU A 344 -6.16 2.47 -2.57
N GLY A 345 -6.48 1.43 -3.33
CA GLY A 345 -7.31 0.33 -2.87
C GLY A 345 -6.46 -0.71 -2.12
N VAL A 346 -6.98 -1.24 -1.03
CA VAL A 346 -6.36 -2.32 -0.26
C VAL A 346 -7.36 -3.44 -0.09
N SER A 347 -6.97 -4.65 -0.42
CA SER A 347 -7.87 -5.80 -0.34
C SER A 347 -7.13 -7.10 0.01
N GLY A 348 -7.89 -8.12 0.33
CA GLY A 348 -7.44 -9.49 0.39
C GLY A 348 -8.37 -10.40 -0.41
N ASP A 349 -7.82 -11.50 -0.91
CA ASP A 349 -8.53 -12.56 -1.61
C ASP A 349 -8.17 -13.95 -1.04
N CYS A 350 -8.55 -15.02 -1.73
CA CYS A 350 -8.26 -16.39 -1.28
C CYS A 350 -6.77 -16.73 -1.25
N ASN A 351 -5.93 -16.03 -2.01
CA ASN A 351 -4.50 -16.30 -2.14
C ASN A 351 -3.64 -15.33 -1.32
N PHE A 352 -4.08 -14.08 -1.21
CA PHE A 352 -3.28 -13.00 -0.65
C PHE A 352 -4.09 -12.19 0.36
N ALA A 353 -3.58 -12.09 1.58
CA ALA A 353 -4.24 -11.31 2.64
C ALA A 353 -4.12 -9.80 2.45
N HIS A 354 -3.10 -9.34 1.72
CA HIS A 354 -2.79 -7.93 1.53
C HIS A 354 -2.37 -7.66 0.09
N ILE A 355 -3.28 -7.07 -0.66
CA ILE A 355 -3.12 -6.62 -2.04
C ILE A 355 -3.31 -5.11 -2.06
N VAL A 356 -2.37 -4.38 -2.62
CA VAL A 356 -2.50 -2.93 -2.82
C VAL A 356 -2.59 -2.65 -4.31
N ALA A 357 -3.52 -1.80 -4.72
CA ALA A 357 -3.75 -1.52 -6.13
C ALA A 357 -4.39 -0.15 -6.36
N HIS A 358 -4.21 0.38 -7.55
CA HIS A 358 -5.13 1.35 -8.15
C HIS A 358 -5.21 1.11 -9.65
N SER A 359 -6.41 1.18 -10.20
CA SER A 359 -6.65 1.18 -11.64
C SER A 359 -6.89 2.60 -12.13
N GLY A 360 -6.81 2.79 -13.43
CA GLY A 360 -7.14 4.04 -14.08
C GLY A 360 -7.93 3.80 -15.36
N GLY A 361 -8.93 4.62 -15.59
CA GLY A 361 -9.72 4.63 -16.83
C GLY A 361 -10.06 6.05 -17.23
N LEU A 362 -9.87 6.35 -18.51
CA LEU A 362 -10.27 7.59 -19.16
C LEU A 362 -10.62 7.28 -20.61
N PRO A 363 -11.32 8.19 -21.33
CA PRO A 363 -11.39 8.10 -22.77
C PRO A 363 -10.01 7.89 -23.41
N GLY A 364 -9.85 6.83 -24.17
CA GLY A 364 -8.62 6.45 -24.84
C GLY A 364 -7.65 5.61 -24.03
N PHE A 365 -7.83 5.42 -22.72
CA PHE A 365 -6.81 4.76 -21.89
C PHE A 365 -7.38 3.89 -20.77
N GLY A 366 -6.63 2.85 -20.42
CA GLY A 366 -6.85 2.05 -19.22
C GLY A 366 -5.52 1.60 -18.63
N SER A 367 -5.43 1.61 -17.30
CA SER A 367 -4.19 1.33 -16.58
C SER A 367 -4.41 0.59 -15.27
N LEU A 368 -3.35 -0.04 -14.77
CA LEU A 368 -3.33 -0.72 -13.47
C LEU A 368 -1.92 -0.67 -12.87
N MET A 369 -1.85 -0.46 -11.57
CA MET A 369 -0.74 -0.87 -10.72
C MET A 369 -1.29 -1.73 -9.58
N ARG A 370 -0.63 -2.85 -9.30
CA ARG A 370 -1.01 -3.78 -8.23
C ARG A 370 0.24 -4.44 -7.67
N TRP A 371 0.33 -4.53 -6.34
CA TRP A 371 1.46 -5.19 -5.71
C TRP A 371 1.08 -5.92 -4.43
N LEU A 372 1.96 -6.81 -4.02
CA LEU A 372 1.87 -7.66 -2.84
C LEU A 372 3.01 -7.28 -1.89
N PRO A 373 2.78 -6.43 -0.87
CA PRO A 373 3.83 -5.91 -0.01
C PRO A 373 4.65 -6.98 0.70
N GLU A 374 4.00 -8.03 1.23
CA GLU A 374 4.66 -9.14 1.93
C GLU A 374 5.52 -9.98 0.99
N TYR A 375 5.16 -10.02 -0.29
CA TYR A 375 5.81 -10.84 -1.31
C TYR A 375 6.88 -10.08 -2.11
N GLY A 376 6.96 -8.76 -1.97
CA GLY A 376 7.91 -7.92 -2.70
C GLY A 376 7.73 -7.93 -4.22
N VAL A 377 6.53 -8.19 -4.73
CA VAL A 377 6.22 -8.29 -6.16
C VAL A 377 5.13 -7.32 -6.55
N GLY A 378 5.26 -6.69 -7.71
CA GLY A 378 4.26 -5.80 -8.28
C GLY A 378 4.07 -6.01 -9.78
N ILE A 379 2.90 -5.63 -10.28
CA ILE A 379 2.52 -5.64 -11.69
C ILE A 379 1.98 -4.28 -12.05
N ILE A 380 2.39 -3.76 -13.20
CA ILE A 380 1.85 -2.55 -13.82
C ILE A 380 1.41 -2.90 -15.25
N ALA A 381 0.37 -2.23 -15.74
CA ALA A 381 -0.09 -2.39 -17.12
C ALA A 381 -0.78 -1.12 -17.63
N PHE A 382 -0.55 -0.78 -18.90
CA PHE A 382 -1.19 0.33 -19.61
C PHE A 382 -1.68 -0.13 -20.97
N GLY A 383 -2.81 0.41 -21.40
CA GLY A 383 -3.33 0.23 -22.76
C GLY A 383 -3.94 1.52 -23.28
N ASN A 384 -3.86 1.74 -24.58
CA ASN A 384 -4.40 2.91 -25.24
C ASN A 384 -5.81 2.67 -25.84
N ARG A 385 -6.65 1.93 -25.08
CA ARG A 385 -8.09 1.80 -25.35
C ARG A 385 -8.90 2.29 -24.15
N THR A 386 -9.98 3.01 -24.41
CA THR A 386 -10.93 3.53 -23.42
C THR A 386 -11.30 2.47 -22.37
N TYR A 387 -11.07 2.80 -21.09
CA TYR A 387 -11.43 1.98 -19.92
C TYR A 387 -10.92 0.53 -19.93
N THR A 388 -9.76 0.27 -20.53
CA THR A 388 -9.17 -1.08 -20.49
C THR A 388 -8.97 -1.54 -19.05
N ASN A 389 -9.50 -2.72 -18.71
CA ASN A 389 -9.43 -3.29 -17.36
C ASN A 389 -8.37 -4.39 -17.27
N TRP A 390 -7.27 -4.12 -16.62
CA TRP A 390 -6.14 -5.04 -16.44
C TRP A 390 -6.23 -5.93 -15.20
N ALA A 391 -7.35 -5.90 -14.44
CA ALA A 391 -7.45 -6.64 -13.18
C ALA A 391 -7.38 -8.16 -13.36
N GLY A 392 -8.02 -8.70 -14.41
CA GLY A 392 -7.97 -10.12 -14.77
C GLY A 392 -6.55 -10.59 -15.09
N PRO A 393 -5.90 -10.04 -16.14
CA PRO A 393 -4.53 -10.42 -16.51
C PRO A 393 -3.52 -10.30 -15.36
N ALA A 394 -3.65 -9.28 -14.51
CA ALA A 394 -2.78 -9.15 -13.34
C ALA A 394 -3.04 -10.24 -12.28
N SER A 395 -4.28 -10.67 -12.09
CA SER A 395 -4.60 -11.79 -11.19
C SER A 395 -4.05 -13.11 -11.74
N ASP A 396 -4.20 -13.35 -13.04
CA ASP A 396 -3.66 -14.52 -13.72
C ASP A 396 -2.13 -14.56 -13.62
N ALA A 397 -1.46 -13.42 -13.80
CA ALA A 397 -0.01 -13.31 -13.65
C ALA A 397 0.44 -13.66 -12.22
N PHE A 398 -0.23 -13.20 -11.16
CA PHE A 398 0.08 -13.62 -9.79
C PHE A 398 -0.19 -15.11 -9.58
N ALA A 399 -1.26 -15.67 -10.16
CA ALA A 399 -1.55 -17.10 -10.08
C ALA A 399 -0.47 -17.95 -10.79
N ILE A 400 0.06 -17.47 -11.92
CA ILE A 400 1.19 -18.11 -12.62
C ILE A 400 2.46 -18.05 -11.74
N MET A 401 2.79 -16.89 -11.17
CA MET A 401 3.94 -16.74 -10.26
C MET A 401 3.81 -17.64 -9.03
N LEU A 402 2.60 -17.80 -8.48
CA LEU A 402 2.36 -18.67 -7.33
C LEU A 402 2.73 -20.12 -7.62
N LYS A 403 2.43 -20.60 -8.82
CA LYS A 403 2.75 -21.97 -9.28
C LYS A 403 4.26 -22.24 -9.40
N THR A 404 5.09 -21.21 -9.52
CA THR A 404 6.56 -21.36 -9.57
C THR A 404 7.17 -21.77 -8.23
N GLY A 405 6.43 -21.61 -7.12
CA GLY A 405 6.94 -21.75 -5.76
C GLY A 405 7.88 -20.61 -5.31
N GLY A 406 8.11 -19.60 -6.17
CA GLY A 406 8.92 -18.42 -5.84
C GLY A 406 8.10 -17.29 -5.22
N LEU A 407 6.78 -17.27 -5.38
CA LEU A 407 5.90 -16.27 -4.78
C LEU A 407 5.53 -16.66 -3.34
N VAL A 408 6.49 -16.46 -2.44
CA VAL A 408 6.36 -16.74 -1.00
C VAL A 408 6.50 -15.45 -0.20
N PRO A 409 5.78 -15.28 0.92
CA PRO A 409 5.88 -14.08 1.73
C PRO A 409 7.22 -14.02 2.48
N ARG A 410 7.62 -12.82 2.88
CA ARG A 410 8.73 -12.63 3.82
C ARG A 410 8.42 -13.27 5.16
N ILE A 411 9.42 -13.93 5.75
CA ILE A 411 9.30 -14.58 7.04
C ILE A 411 9.73 -13.62 8.16
N PRO A 412 8.85 -13.34 9.16
CA PRO A 412 9.23 -12.57 10.33
C PRO A 412 10.47 -13.18 11.01
N GLN A 413 11.35 -12.34 11.53
CA GLN A 413 12.53 -12.79 12.25
C GLN A 413 12.32 -12.63 13.75
N PRO A 414 12.80 -13.57 14.60
CA PRO A 414 12.68 -13.46 16.04
C PRO A 414 13.53 -12.29 16.56
N SER A 415 13.01 -11.58 17.56
CA SER A 415 13.83 -10.63 18.31
C SER A 415 14.89 -11.35 19.15
N ALA A 416 15.95 -10.64 19.54
CA ALA A 416 16.97 -11.20 20.41
C ALA A 416 16.39 -11.69 21.76
N VAL A 417 15.40 -10.97 22.31
CA VAL A 417 14.73 -11.38 23.55
C VAL A 417 13.89 -12.64 23.35
N LEU A 418 13.16 -12.76 22.23
CA LEU A 418 12.38 -13.96 21.94
C LEU A 418 13.29 -15.18 21.77
N THR A 419 14.43 -15.03 21.10
CA THR A 419 15.45 -16.08 20.96
C THR A 419 16.00 -16.52 22.32
N ALA A 420 16.40 -15.58 23.18
CA ALA A 420 16.86 -15.89 24.51
C ALA A 420 15.81 -16.59 25.39
N ARG A 421 14.53 -16.19 25.27
CA ARG A 421 13.44 -16.85 25.98
C ARG A 421 13.16 -18.27 25.46
N ARG A 422 13.25 -18.48 24.14
CA ARG A 422 13.18 -19.83 23.55
C ARG A 422 14.23 -20.76 24.13
N GLU A 423 15.47 -20.31 24.20
CA GLU A 423 16.58 -21.12 24.74
C GLU A 423 16.36 -21.46 26.23
N ALA A 424 15.94 -20.47 27.02
CA ALA A 424 15.69 -20.67 28.45
C ALA A 424 14.48 -21.59 28.70
N VAL A 425 13.40 -21.43 27.93
CA VAL A 425 12.22 -22.31 28.00
C VAL A 425 12.55 -23.73 27.52
N SER A 426 13.38 -23.88 26.48
CA SER A 426 13.84 -25.21 26.04
C SER A 426 14.60 -25.94 27.15
N ARG A 427 15.50 -25.24 27.89
CA ARG A 427 16.17 -25.80 29.06
C ARG A 427 15.16 -26.21 30.14
N LEU A 428 14.16 -25.35 30.42
CA LEU A 428 13.12 -25.62 31.41
C LEU A 428 12.28 -26.86 31.04
N VAL A 429 11.97 -27.05 29.76
CA VAL A 429 11.24 -28.24 29.26
C VAL A 429 12.09 -29.51 29.42
N MET A 430 13.38 -29.45 29.08
CA MET A 430 14.28 -30.61 29.19
C MET A 430 14.54 -31.02 30.63
N GLN A 431 14.67 -30.04 31.51
CA GLN A 431 14.93 -30.25 32.93
C GLN A 431 14.27 -29.13 33.73
N TRP A 432 13.19 -29.45 34.43
CA TRP A 432 12.46 -28.45 35.20
C TRP A 432 13.31 -27.90 36.38
N ASP A 433 13.43 -26.59 36.42
CA ASP A 433 14.04 -25.85 37.54
C ASP A 433 13.08 -24.73 37.98
N ASN A 434 12.69 -24.71 39.25
CA ASN A 434 11.74 -23.76 39.79
C ASN A 434 12.25 -22.30 39.73
N ARG A 435 13.58 -22.08 39.97
CA ARG A 435 14.14 -20.72 39.91
C ARG A 435 14.15 -20.19 38.51
N LEU A 436 14.50 -21.04 37.55
CA LEU A 436 14.42 -20.67 36.12
C LEU A 436 12.97 -20.39 35.72
N ALA A 437 12.01 -21.23 36.11
CA ALA A 437 10.59 -21.04 35.84
C ALA A 437 10.09 -19.69 36.37
N ASP A 438 10.42 -19.36 37.63
CA ASP A 438 10.03 -18.09 38.27
C ASP A 438 10.68 -16.88 37.56
N SER A 439 11.95 -17.01 37.15
CA SER A 439 12.66 -15.93 36.44
C SER A 439 12.14 -15.63 35.03
N LEU A 440 11.50 -16.61 34.39
CA LEU A 440 10.93 -16.48 33.07
C LEU A 440 9.48 -15.96 33.11
N ALA A 441 8.74 -16.24 34.17
CA ALA A 441 7.32 -16.05 34.27
C ALA A 441 6.91 -14.57 34.33
N ALA A 442 5.90 -14.20 33.54
CA ALA A 442 5.08 -13.03 33.81
C ALA A 442 4.13 -13.30 34.99
N VAL A 443 3.59 -12.26 35.58
CA VAL A 443 2.74 -12.34 36.79
C VAL A 443 1.56 -13.30 36.66
N ASN A 444 1.01 -13.45 35.45
CA ASN A 444 -0.14 -14.29 35.17
C ASN A 444 0.19 -15.77 34.93
N LEU A 445 1.44 -16.11 34.58
CA LEU A 445 1.78 -17.44 34.03
C LEU A 445 1.40 -18.60 34.95
N PHE A 446 1.54 -18.42 36.26
CA PHE A 446 1.21 -19.44 37.25
C PHE A 446 -0.13 -19.22 37.95
N LEU A 447 -0.87 -18.15 37.59
CA LEU A 447 -2.23 -17.92 38.05
C LEU A 447 -3.24 -18.75 37.24
N ASP A 448 -3.04 -18.86 35.92
CA ASP A 448 -3.90 -19.64 35.03
C ASP A 448 -3.74 -21.15 35.27
N ARG A 449 -2.51 -21.58 35.52
CA ARG A 449 -2.14 -22.96 35.81
C ARG A 449 -0.93 -22.98 36.72
N SER A 450 -1.04 -23.60 37.91
CA SER A 450 0.01 -23.61 38.91
C SER A 450 1.34 -24.16 38.35
N ARG A 451 2.44 -23.69 38.91
CA ARG A 451 3.79 -24.12 38.53
C ARG A 451 3.93 -25.64 38.63
N ASP A 452 3.47 -26.26 39.73
CA ASP A 452 3.58 -27.69 39.95
C ASP A 452 2.75 -28.51 38.96
N ARG A 453 1.58 -28.01 38.55
CA ARG A 453 0.78 -28.64 37.53
C ARG A 453 1.45 -28.57 36.16
N ARG A 454 2.01 -27.43 35.76
CA ARG A 454 2.79 -27.31 34.51
C ARG A 454 3.98 -28.24 34.50
N LYS A 455 4.72 -28.34 35.63
CA LYS A 455 5.82 -29.27 35.81
C LYS A 455 5.37 -30.70 35.57
N ALA A 456 4.33 -31.13 36.27
CA ALA A 456 3.81 -32.53 36.16
C ALA A 456 3.34 -32.86 34.73
N GLU A 457 2.71 -31.92 34.03
CA GLU A 457 2.28 -32.08 32.63
C GLU A 457 3.48 -32.27 31.70
N ILE A 458 4.55 -31.46 31.85
CA ILE A 458 5.78 -31.56 31.06
C ILE A 458 6.51 -32.90 31.36
N GLU A 459 6.64 -33.26 32.63
CA GLU A 459 7.26 -34.52 33.03
C GLU A 459 6.51 -35.72 32.46
N LYS A 460 5.17 -35.67 32.42
CA LYS A 460 4.33 -36.71 31.77
C LYS A 460 4.64 -36.80 30.28
N LEU A 461 4.69 -35.68 29.55
CA LEU A 461 5.04 -35.64 28.13
C LEU A 461 6.44 -36.23 27.89
N LEU A 462 7.44 -35.84 28.70
CA LEU A 462 8.79 -36.37 28.59
C LEU A 462 8.86 -37.89 28.85
N ALA A 463 8.06 -38.43 29.79
CA ALA A 463 7.95 -39.88 30.00
C ALA A 463 7.42 -40.61 28.77
N GLU A 464 6.50 -39.98 28.02
CA GLU A 464 5.94 -40.55 26.80
C GLU A 464 6.93 -40.50 25.62
N VAL A 465 7.61 -39.35 25.38
CA VAL A 465 8.44 -39.15 24.21
C VAL A 465 9.94 -39.41 24.45
N GLY A 466 10.37 -39.56 25.70
CA GLY A 466 11.77 -39.69 26.08
C GLY A 466 12.53 -38.36 26.12
N PRO A 467 13.83 -38.42 26.44
CA PRO A 467 14.71 -37.24 26.44
C PRO A 467 14.61 -36.43 25.16
N CYS A 468 14.56 -35.08 25.30
CA CYS A 468 14.46 -34.14 24.18
C CYS A 468 15.70 -33.26 24.03
N ARG A 469 15.87 -32.68 22.86
CA ARG A 469 16.92 -31.70 22.52
C ARG A 469 16.28 -30.36 22.16
N ALA A 470 17.02 -29.27 22.25
CA ALA A 470 16.50 -27.91 22.11
C ALA A 470 15.95 -27.54 20.72
N GLY A 471 16.15 -28.35 19.70
CA GLY A 471 15.73 -28.02 18.31
C GLY A 471 16.60 -26.92 17.67
N ALA A 472 16.56 -26.81 16.34
CA ALA A 472 17.44 -25.91 15.59
C ALA A 472 17.04 -24.43 15.63
N GLY A 473 15.76 -24.10 15.77
CA GLY A 473 15.25 -22.73 15.70
C GLY A 473 13.76 -22.66 15.99
N PHE A 474 13.13 -21.58 15.59
CA PHE A 474 11.67 -21.48 15.53
C PHE A 474 11.15 -22.13 14.25
N ASP A 475 10.05 -22.87 14.34
CA ASP A 475 9.29 -23.32 13.18
C ASP A 475 8.40 -22.19 12.64
N VAL A 476 7.83 -21.41 13.57
CA VAL A 476 6.97 -20.27 13.26
C VAL A 476 7.34 -19.08 14.14
N VAL A 477 7.57 -17.95 13.53
CA VAL A 477 7.65 -16.63 14.19
C VAL A 477 6.45 -15.81 13.74
N GLU A 478 5.49 -15.60 14.62
CA GLU A 478 4.32 -14.80 14.32
C GLU A 478 4.65 -13.30 14.35
N ASN A 479 5.44 -12.90 15.34
CA ASN A 479 5.95 -11.55 15.50
C ASN A 479 7.19 -11.53 16.42
N ALA A 480 7.71 -10.35 16.71
CA ALA A 480 8.92 -10.18 17.52
C ALA A 480 8.88 -10.79 18.93
N LEU A 481 7.67 -11.06 19.48
CA LEU A 481 7.46 -11.52 20.87
C LEU A 481 6.64 -12.82 20.94
N ARG A 482 6.35 -13.48 19.80
CA ARG A 482 5.58 -14.71 19.77
C ARG A 482 6.16 -15.69 18.76
N GLY A 483 6.33 -16.93 19.17
CA GLY A 483 6.86 -17.97 18.30
C GLY A 483 6.62 -19.38 18.84
N GLN A 484 6.82 -20.32 17.95
CA GLN A 484 6.64 -21.75 18.18
C GLN A 484 7.83 -22.52 17.60
N TRP A 485 8.27 -23.58 18.29
CA TRP A 485 9.32 -24.46 17.82
C TRP A 485 9.06 -25.90 18.21
N THR A 486 9.71 -26.82 17.50
CA THR A 486 9.71 -28.25 17.78
C THR A 486 11.01 -28.68 18.46
N MET A 487 10.88 -29.43 19.54
CA MET A 487 11.97 -30.09 20.26
C MET A 487 11.96 -31.57 19.88
N PRO A 488 12.97 -32.06 19.13
CA PRO A 488 13.05 -33.50 18.80
C PRO A 488 13.40 -34.30 20.06
N CYS A 489 12.73 -35.48 20.22
CA CYS A 489 12.88 -36.39 21.35
C CYS A 489 13.13 -37.81 20.84
N ASP A 490 13.49 -38.74 21.73
CA ASP A 490 13.85 -40.13 21.36
C ASP A 490 12.69 -40.89 20.72
N ARG A 491 11.44 -40.64 21.16
CA ARG A 491 10.22 -41.32 20.69
C ARG A 491 9.17 -40.34 20.17
N GLY A 492 9.61 -39.33 19.43
CA GLY A 492 8.75 -38.31 18.85
C GLY A 492 9.29 -36.91 19.01
N ALA A 493 8.40 -35.91 19.14
CA ALA A 493 8.78 -34.52 19.33
C ALA A 493 7.76 -33.76 20.19
N LEU A 494 8.23 -32.71 20.86
CA LEU A 494 7.37 -31.75 21.56
C LEU A 494 7.28 -30.45 20.76
N ARG A 495 6.09 -29.89 20.70
CA ARG A 495 5.84 -28.53 20.21
C ARG A 495 5.76 -27.59 21.40
N VAL A 496 6.52 -26.51 21.34
CA VAL A 496 6.55 -25.48 22.38
C VAL A 496 6.12 -24.15 21.78
N SER A 497 5.21 -23.46 22.43
CA SER A 497 4.71 -22.14 22.01
C SER A 497 4.88 -21.16 23.17
N ILE A 498 5.38 -19.95 22.88
CA ILE A 498 5.46 -18.88 23.86
C ILE A 498 4.94 -17.56 23.29
N THR A 499 4.37 -16.75 24.20
CA THR A 499 4.12 -15.32 23.97
C THR A 499 4.74 -14.54 25.12
N LEU A 500 5.44 -13.47 24.80
CA LEU A 500 6.07 -12.60 25.81
C LEU A 500 5.11 -11.49 26.24
N ALA A 501 5.19 -11.10 27.50
CA ALA A 501 4.42 -10.01 28.10
C ALA A 501 4.96 -8.64 27.69
N PRO A 502 4.13 -7.58 27.73
CA PRO A 502 4.53 -6.20 27.43
C PRO A 502 5.26 -5.55 28.63
N THR A 503 6.27 -6.24 29.14
CA THR A 503 7.11 -5.79 30.26
C THR A 503 8.53 -5.46 29.80
N ALA A 504 9.30 -4.78 30.61
CA ALA A 504 10.71 -4.47 30.35
C ALA A 504 11.59 -5.01 31.50
N PRO A 505 12.36 -6.11 31.29
CA PRO A 505 12.43 -6.94 30.06
C PRO A 505 11.16 -7.79 29.85
N PRO A 506 10.85 -8.18 28.61
CA PRO A 506 9.71 -9.06 28.32
C PRO A 506 9.88 -10.44 28.98
N THR A 507 8.84 -10.88 29.70
CA THR A 507 8.74 -12.18 30.37
C THR A 507 7.70 -13.06 29.70
N VAL A 508 7.66 -14.36 29.99
CA VAL A 508 6.74 -15.31 29.35
C VAL A 508 5.36 -15.22 29.99
N GLN A 509 4.36 -14.72 29.24
CA GLN A 509 2.98 -14.67 29.70
C GLN A 509 2.14 -15.86 29.25
N PHE A 510 2.52 -16.52 28.16
CA PHE A 510 1.90 -17.74 27.67
C PHE A 510 2.98 -18.75 27.36
N PHE A 511 2.75 -19.99 27.80
CA PHE A 511 3.67 -21.10 27.62
C PHE A 511 2.87 -22.39 27.52
N GLU A 512 3.00 -23.06 26.39
CA GLU A 512 2.34 -24.34 26.14
C GLU A 512 3.33 -25.34 25.57
N VAL A 513 3.25 -26.58 26.07
CA VAL A 513 3.99 -27.73 25.57
C VAL A 513 2.98 -28.83 25.22
N SER A 514 3.09 -29.36 24.03
CA SER A 514 2.25 -30.46 23.57
C SER A 514 3.05 -31.44 22.71
N ARG A 515 2.54 -32.61 22.46
CA ARG A 515 3.15 -33.54 21.50
C ARG A 515 3.05 -32.92 20.09
N ALA A 516 4.17 -32.86 19.39
CA ALA A 516 4.17 -32.39 18.01
C ALA A 516 3.44 -33.41 17.11
N PRO A 517 2.62 -32.98 16.15
CA PRO A 517 2.02 -33.89 15.19
C PRO A 517 3.11 -34.51 14.30
N ALA A 518 2.89 -35.73 13.86
CA ALA A 518 3.83 -36.48 13.01
C ALA A 518 4.06 -35.75 11.66
N THR A 519 3.03 -35.08 11.16
CA THR A 519 3.09 -34.25 9.95
C THR A 519 2.68 -32.83 10.31
N PRO A 520 3.46 -31.79 9.92
CA PRO A 520 3.01 -30.42 10.10
C PRO A 520 1.65 -30.21 9.44
N PRO A 521 0.71 -29.49 10.07
CA PRO A 521 -0.53 -29.15 9.40
C PRO A 521 -0.21 -28.32 8.14
N PRO A 522 -0.95 -28.53 7.04
CA PRO A 522 -0.78 -27.71 5.86
C PRO A 522 -1.01 -26.22 6.20
N PRO A 523 -0.38 -25.30 5.47
CA PRO A 523 -0.68 -23.88 5.62
C PRO A 523 -2.18 -23.66 5.53
N ARG A 524 -2.72 -22.86 6.45
CA ARG A 524 -4.17 -22.57 6.45
C ARG A 524 -4.48 -21.72 5.21
N ALA A 525 -5.22 -22.29 4.26
CA ALA A 525 -5.74 -21.54 3.13
C ALA A 525 -6.70 -20.44 3.63
N LEU A 526 -6.65 -19.26 3.04
CA LEU A 526 -7.57 -18.16 3.36
C LEU A 526 -9.00 -18.52 2.96
N CYS A 527 -9.17 -19.25 1.84
CA CYS A 527 -10.41 -19.91 1.49
C CYS A 527 -10.16 -21.42 1.52
N PRO A 528 -10.88 -22.18 2.36
CA PRO A 528 -10.80 -23.63 2.31
C PRO A 528 -11.31 -24.11 0.94
N ASN A 529 -10.59 -25.06 0.36
CA ASN A 529 -11.18 -25.84 -0.72
C ASN A 529 -12.35 -26.60 -0.11
N GLU A 530 -13.56 -26.34 -0.54
CA GLU A 530 -14.70 -27.17 -0.17
C GLU A 530 -14.47 -28.59 -0.70
N PRO A 531 -14.90 -29.61 0.07
CA PRO A 531 -14.87 -30.97 -0.37
C PRO A 531 -15.73 -31.22 -1.61
#